data_e3035ca0732d4e56f27d86bfe52f686d
#
_entry.id   e3035ca0732d4e56f27d86bfe52f686d
#
_cell.length_a   1.000
_cell.length_b   1.000
_cell.length_c   1.000
_cell.angle_alpha   90.00
_cell.angle_beta   90.00
_cell.angle_gamma   90.00
#
_symmetry.space_group_name_H-M   'P 1'
#
loop_
_entity.id
_entity.type
_entity.pdbx_description
1 polymer ?
#
loop_
_entity_poly.entity_id
_entity_poly.type
_entity_poly.pdbx_seq_one_letter_code
_entity_poly.pdbx_strand_id
1 'polypeptide(L)'
;MNLFYKIVILIFFLNLNSCTKKDEKISIVEEKSLETQMIDAYNEGLEELEKNDVIFAAKKFNEAEIIYPQSIWAPRAALMAAYAYFSQLYYDDTIIELEKFLRKYKNHPRRDYAYYLLALSHYNLIVDETKDLEEILKAKEYFKIIIKDYPNTEFAVDAEFKLELIQEILASKEMYLARYYVDREKWIPAINRFKTVVNEYETTIYVEEALHRLVELHYRLGLVGESKKYAYLLGYNYQSSEWYEESYKIFNKNYINTAKKENLEKEQSILHKLKDLLK
;
A
#
# COMPACT_ATOMS: atom_id res chain seq x y z
N MET A 1 -52.45 -79.79 -41.04
CA MET A 1 -51.47 -78.86 -40.46
C MET A 1 -52.20 -77.62 -40.02
N ASN A 2 -52.37 -77.50 -38.70
CA ASN A 2 -53.38 -76.75 -38.00
C ASN A 2 -53.35 -75.24 -38.16
N LEU A 3 -54.51 -74.65 -38.36
CA LEU A 3 -54.69 -73.17 -38.39
C LEU A 3 -53.98 -72.42 -37.22
N PHE A 4 -53.93 -73.07 -36.10
CA PHE A 4 -53.18 -72.61 -34.93
C PHE A 4 -51.68 -72.33 -35.17
N TYR A 5 -51.01 -73.23 -35.91
CA TYR A 5 -49.58 -73.07 -36.23
C TYR A 5 -49.31 -71.93 -37.21
N LYS A 6 -50.26 -71.68 -38.11
CA LYS A 6 -50.18 -70.50 -39.01
C LYS A 6 -50.38 -69.19 -38.29
N ILE A 7 -51.24 -69.14 -37.26
CA ILE A 7 -51.43 -67.95 -36.44
C ILE A 7 -50.24 -67.66 -35.55
N VAL A 8 -49.63 -68.70 -34.98
CA VAL A 8 -48.36 -68.53 -34.15
C VAL A 8 -47.21 -68.04 -35.00
N ILE A 9 -47.03 -68.49 -36.22
CA ILE A 9 -46.00 -68.02 -37.14
C ILE A 9 -46.28 -66.59 -37.57
N LEU A 10 -47.51 -66.21 -37.79
CA LEU A 10 -47.91 -64.83 -38.16
C LEU A 10 -47.62 -63.81 -36.99
N ILE A 11 -47.93 -64.26 -35.75
CA ILE A 11 -47.66 -63.46 -34.56
C ILE A 11 -46.11 -63.28 -34.31
N PHE A 12 -45.35 -64.36 -34.63
CA PHE A 12 -43.90 -64.27 -34.51
C PHE A 12 -43.26 -63.33 -35.52
N PHE A 13 -43.78 -63.23 -36.73
CA PHE A 13 -43.30 -62.28 -37.76
C PHE A 13 -43.73 -60.81 -37.46
N LEU A 14 -44.85 -60.60 -36.73
CA LEU A 14 -45.27 -59.25 -36.36
C LEU A 14 -44.41 -58.61 -35.26
N ASN A 15 -43.62 -59.39 -34.50
CA ASN A 15 -42.76 -58.87 -33.44
C ASN A 15 -41.31 -58.48 -33.94
N LEU A 16 -41.02 -58.67 -35.21
CA LEU A 16 -39.67 -58.37 -35.75
C LEU A 16 -39.49 -56.95 -36.25
N ASN A 17 -40.52 -56.11 -36.20
CA ASN A 17 -40.45 -54.73 -36.66
C ASN A 17 -40.34 -53.69 -35.55
N SER A 18 -39.94 -54.05 -34.30
CA SER A 18 -39.76 -53.09 -33.21
C SER A 18 -38.28 -52.77 -32.94
N CYS A 19 -37.53 -52.44 -33.97
CA CYS A 19 -36.29 -51.73 -33.86
C CYS A 19 -36.46 -50.35 -34.53
N THR A 20 -37.26 -49.48 -33.92
CA THR A 20 -37.12 -48.05 -34.17
C THR A 20 -35.75 -47.62 -33.60
N LYS A 21 -34.78 -47.45 -34.49
CA LYS A 21 -33.62 -46.63 -34.18
C LYS A 21 -34.14 -45.25 -33.76
N LYS A 22 -34.15 -44.98 -32.45
CA LYS A 22 -34.11 -43.60 -32.00
C LYS A 22 -32.83 -43.02 -32.60
N ASP A 23 -32.96 -42.13 -33.55
CA ASP A 23 -31.90 -41.21 -33.88
C ASP A 23 -31.60 -40.44 -32.59
N GLU A 24 -30.66 -40.94 -31.80
CA GLU A 24 -29.97 -40.12 -30.83
C GLU A 24 -29.34 -39.01 -31.66
N LYS A 25 -29.97 -37.83 -31.62
CA LYS A 25 -29.30 -36.61 -32.01
C LYS A 25 -28.09 -36.54 -31.11
N ILE A 26 -26.95 -37.03 -31.60
CA ILE A 26 -25.66 -36.70 -31.03
C ILE A 26 -25.60 -35.17 -31.13
N SER A 27 -25.89 -34.47 -30.03
CA SER A 27 -25.58 -33.06 -29.93
C SER A 27 -24.06 -32.99 -30.04
N ILE A 28 -23.59 -32.62 -31.21
CA ILE A 28 -22.19 -32.23 -31.37
C ILE A 28 -22.05 -31.02 -30.43
N VAL A 29 -21.51 -31.26 -29.26
CA VAL A 29 -21.05 -30.18 -28.37
C VAL A 29 -19.86 -29.58 -29.15
N GLU A 30 -20.15 -28.54 -29.88
CA GLU A 30 -19.11 -27.77 -30.57
C GLU A 30 -18.21 -27.21 -29.46
N GLU A 31 -17.01 -27.77 -29.34
CA GLU A 31 -16.06 -27.37 -28.31
C GLU A 31 -15.69 -25.91 -28.57
N LYS A 32 -16.07 -25.00 -27.65
CA LYS A 32 -15.73 -23.59 -27.76
C LYS A 32 -14.25 -23.40 -27.91
N SER A 33 -13.83 -22.48 -28.77
CA SER A 33 -12.40 -22.13 -28.90
C SER A 33 -11.81 -21.69 -27.55
N LEU A 34 -10.53 -21.90 -27.33
CA LEU A 34 -9.82 -21.44 -26.11
C LEU A 34 -10.02 -19.94 -25.86
N GLU A 35 -10.04 -19.17 -26.95
CA GLU A 35 -10.30 -17.73 -26.87
C GLU A 35 -11.70 -17.42 -26.33
N THR A 36 -12.72 -18.13 -26.85
CA THR A 36 -14.11 -17.97 -26.36
C THR A 36 -14.25 -18.37 -24.88
N GLN A 37 -13.66 -19.51 -24.50
CA GLN A 37 -13.67 -19.98 -23.10
C GLN A 37 -12.99 -18.98 -22.16
N MET A 38 -11.85 -18.39 -22.57
CA MET A 38 -11.12 -17.37 -21.83
C MET A 38 -11.96 -16.11 -21.68
N ILE A 39 -12.62 -15.65 -22.74
CA ILE A 39 -13.47 -14.46 -22.71
C ILE A 39 -14.68 -14.71 -21.80
N ASP A 40 -15.30 -15.89 -21.87
CA ASP A 40 -16.42 -16.26 -20.99
C ASP A 40 -15.97 -16.19 -19.52
N ALA A 41 -14.85 -16.81 -19.16
CA ALA A 41 -14.31 -16.80 -17.82
C ALA A 41 -13.95 -15.36 -17.34
N TYR A 42 -13.40 -14.54 -18.22
CA TYR A 42 -13.11 -13.14 -17.91
C TYR A 42 -14.39 -12.34 -17.62
N ASN A 43 -15.42 -12.52 -18.44
CA ASN A 43 -16.72 -11.85 -18.25
C ASN A 43 -17.43 -12.31 -16.98
N GLU A 44 -17.40 -13.62 -16.67
CA GLU A 44 -17.88 -14.13 -15.38
C GLU A 44 -17.15 -13.47 -14.21
N GLY A 45 -15.83 -13.29 -14.33
CA GLY A 45 -15.04 -12.55 -13.33
C GLY A 45 -15.52 -11.10 -13.14
N LEU A 46 -15.88 -10.40 -14.22
CA LEU A 46 -16.42 -9.04 -14.13
C LEU A 46 -17.78 -9.02 -13.44
N GLU A 47 -18.68 -9.96 -13.80
CA GLU A 47 -20.01 -10.07 -13.18
C GLU A 47 -19.92 -10.35 -11.68
N GLU A 48 -19.02 -11.23 -11.26
CA GLU A 48 -18.82 -11.53 -9.84
C GLU A 48 -18.19 -10.35 -9.08
N LEU A 49 -17.31 -9.60 -9.73
CA LEU A 49 -16.74 -8.37 -9.15
C LEU A 49 -17.84 -7.31 -8.91
N GLU A 50 -18.78 -7.16 -9.84
CA GLU A 50 -19.94 -6.26 -9.69
C GLU A 50 -20.86 -6.69 -8.53
N LYS A 51 -20.97 -8.00 -8.28
CA LYS A 51 -21.70 -8.55 -7.13
C LYS A 51 -20.94 -8.47 -5.80
N ASN A 52 -19.71 -7.93 -5.80
CA ASN A 52 -18.79 -7.92 -4.68
C ASN A 52 -18.33 -9.32 -4.20
N ASP A 53 -18.51 -10.38 -5.01
CA ASP A 53 -17.88 -11.69 -4.75
C ASP A 53 -16.47 -11.72 -5.32
N VAL A 54 -15.56 -11.01 -4.66
CA VAL A 54 -14.19 -10.80 -5.14
C VAL A 54 -13.35 -12.07 -5.17
N ILE A 55 -13.64 -13.03 -4.29
CA ILE A 55 -12.93 -14.31 -4.25
C ILE A 55 -13.27 -15.13 -5.49
N PHE A 56 -14.56 -15.19 -5.85
CA PHE A 56 -14.99 -15.88 -7.04
C PHE A 56 -14.58 -15.13 -8.30
N ALA A 57 -14.65 -13.80 -8.30
CA ALA A 57 -14.13 -12.94 -9.37
C ALA A 57 -12.64 -13.21 -9.65
N ALA A 58 -11.80 -13.19 -8.63
CA ALA A 58 -10.36 -13.47 -8.76
C ALA A 58 -10.11 -14.90 -9.30
N LYS A 59 -10.86 -15.88 -8.82
CA LYS A 59 -10.80 -17.24 -9.35
C LYS A 59 -11.10 -17.29 -10.84
N LYS A 60 -12.15 -16.58 -11.31
CA LYS A 60 -12.54 -16.54 -12.73
C LYS A 60 -11.52 -15.81 -13.59
N PHE A 61 -10.93 -14.72 -13.11
CA PHE A 61 -9.82 -14.06 -13.78
C PHE A 61 -8.59 -14.96 -13.88
N ASN A 62 -8.24 -15.69 -12.82
CA ASN A 62 -7.14 -16.66 -12.87
C ASN A 62 -7.45 -17.84 -13.81
N GLU A 63 -8.71 -18.30 -13.87
CA GLU A 63 -9.15 -19.29 -14.83
C GLU A 63 -8.95 -18.81 -16.28
N ALA A 64 -9.35 -17.56 -16.58
CA ALA A 64 -9.14 -16.95 -17.90
C ALA A 64 -7.64 -16.88 -18.29
N GLU A 65 -6.75 -16.52 -17.34
CA GLU A 65 -5.30 -16.53 -17.55
C GLU A 65 -4.77 -17.94 -17.91
N ILE A 66 -5.29 -18.97 -17.24
CA ILE A 66 -4.84 -20.35 -17.40
C ILE A 66 -5.36 -20.97 -18.71
N ILE A 67 -6.60 -20.67 -19.13
CA ILE A 67 -7.19 -21.21 -20.35
C ILE A 67 -6.39 -20.82 -21.59
N TYR A 68 -5.96 -19.56 -21.70
CA TYR A 68 -5.20 -19.08 -22.85
C TYR A 68 -4.02 -18.19 -22.45
N PRO A 69 -2.93 -18.76 -21.90
CA PRO A 69 -1.82 -18.01 -21.30
C PRO A 69 -1.04 -17.13 -22.29
N GLN A 70 -1.12 -17.44 -23.59
CA GLN A 70 -0.44 -16.70 -24.65
C GLN A 70 -1.27 -15.55 -25.21
N SER A 71 -2.51 -15.42 -24.76
CA SER A 71 -3.40 -14.33 -25.15
C SER A 71 -2.90 -12.99 -24.61
N ILE A 72 -3.20 -11.92 -25.37
CA ILE A 72 -3.03 -10.54 -24.87
C ILE A 72 -3.93 -10.23 -23.67
N TRP A 73 -4.95 -11.04 -23.43
CA TRP A 73 -5.87 -10.92 -22.30
C TRP A 73 -5.35 -11.59 -21.02
N ALA A 74 -4.46 -12.58 -21.13
CA ALA A 74 -3.94 -13.29 -19.98
C ALA A 74 -3.29 -12.37 -18.92
N PRO A 75 -2.39 -11.42 -19.29
CA PRO A 75 -1.86 -10.47 -18.31
C PRO A 75 -2.91 -9.51 -17.76
N ARG A 76 -3.96 -9.17 -18.54
CA ARG A 76 -5.07 -8.36 -18.05
C ARG A 76 -5.88 -9.13 -17.00
N ALA A 77 -6.18 -10.39 -17.25
CA ALA A 77 -6.91 -11.25 -16.33
C ALA A 77 -6.12 -11.42 -15.01
N ALA A 78 -4.82 -11.70 -15.07
CA ALA A 78 -3.97 -11.78 -13.89
C ALA A 78 -3.99 -10.47 -13.06
N LEU A 79 -3.95 -9.31 -13.72
CA LEU A 79 -4.00 -8.01 -13.05
C LEU A 79 -5.39 -7.73 -12.45
N MET A 80 -6.47 -8.17 -13.12
CA MET A 80 -7.84 -8.07 -12.61
C MET A 80 -8.08 -8.98 -11.40
N ALA A 81 -7.45 -10.17 -11.34
CA ALA A 81 -7.49 -11.02 -10.16
C ALA A 81 -6.89 -10.30 -8.92
N ALA A 82 -5.72 -9.69 -9.09
CA ALA A 82 -5.10 -8.88 -8.03
C ALA A 82 -5.97 -7.68 -7.64
N TYR A 83 -6.55 -6.97 -8.62
CA TYR A 83 -7.45 -5.85 -8.35
C TYR A 83 -8.71 -6.26 -7.59
N ALA A 84 -9.29 -7.42 -7.92
CA ALA A 84 -10.46 -7.94 -7.22
C ALA A 84 -10.17 -8.09 -5.71
N TYR A 85 -9.06 -8.73 -5.34
CA TYR A 85 -8.64 -8.84 -3.94
C TYR A 85 -8.40 -7.47 -3.30
N PHE A 86 -7.67 -6.59 -3.99
CA PHE A 86 -7.37 -5.24 -3.49
C PHE A 86 -8.64 -4.44 -3.17
N SER A 87 -9.68 -4.54 -3.99
CA SER A 87 -10.92 -3.78 -3.86
C SER A 87 -11.68 -4.06 -2.56
N GLN A 88 -11.44 -5.21 -1.93
CA GLN A 88 -12.04 -5.61 -0.65
C GLN A 88 -10.99 -5.80 0.45
N LEU A 89 -9.82 -5.14 0.30
CA LEU A 89 -8.77 -5.05 1.32
C LEU A 89 -8.10 -6.41 1.65
N TYR A 90 -8.19 -7.42 0.76
CA TYR A 90 -7.46 -8.68 0.89
C TYR A 90 -6.01 -8.47 0.42
N TYR A 91 -5.23 -7.70 1.19
CA TYR A 91 -3.91 -7.26 0.78
C TYR A 91 -2.90 -8.39 0.63
N ASP A 92 -2.95 -9.42 1.47
CA ASP A 92 -2.05 -10.59 1.36
C ASP A 92 -2.26 -11.33 0.04
N ASP A 93 -3.52 -11.60 -0.34
CA ASP A 93 -3.86 -12.23 -1.62
C ASP A 93 -3.49 -11.33 -2.80
N THR A 94 -3.70 -10.03 -2.66
CA THR A 94 -3.28 -9.02 -3.66
C THR A 94 -1.78 -9.07 -3.90
N ILE A 95 -0.97 -9.12 -2.85
CA ILE A 95 0.49 -9.18 -2.92
C ILE A 95 0.92 -10.45 -3.69
N ILE A 96 0.35 -11.60 -3.35
CA ILE A 96 0.66 -12.88 -4.01
C ILE A 96 0.39 -12.81 -5.53
N GLU A 97 -0.78 -12.30 -5.93
CA GLU A 97 -1.14 -12.20 -7.35
C GLU A 97 -0.29 -11.17 -8.10
N LEU A 98 0.01 -10.01 -7.48
CA LEU A 98 0.85 -8.99 -8.10
C LEU A 98 2.30 -9.44 -8.27
N GLU A 99 2.87 -10.11 -7.28
CA GLU A 99 4.21 -10.69 -7.41
C GLU A 99 4.27 -11.76 -8.50
N LYS A 100 3.24 -12.61 -8.60
CA LYS A 100 3.09 -13.58 -9.69
C LYS A 100 3.03 -12.86 -11.05
N PHE A 101 2.22 -11.81 -11.17
CA PHE A 101 2.12 -10.97 -12.36
C PHE A 101 3.48 -10.37 -12.75
N LEU A 102 4.17 -9.71 -11.82
CA LEU A 102 5.45 -9.05 -12.06
C LEU A 102 6.56 -10.02 -12.46
N ARG A 103 6.56 -11.25 -11.93
CA ARG A 103 7.49 -12.32 -12.32
C ARG A 103 7.22 -12.86 -13.73
N LYS A 104 5.92 -13.06 -14.06
CA LYS A 104 5.51 -13.68 -15.33
C LYS A 104 5.54 -12.71 -16.50
N TYR A 105 5.09 -11.48 -16.31
CA TYR A 105 4.88 -10.48 -17.36
C TYR A 105 5.90 -9.33 -17.29
N LYS A 106 7.18 -9.66 -17.43
CA LYS A 106 8.31 -8.72 -17.22
C LYS A 106 8.29 -7.48 -18.12
N ASN A 107 7.67 -7.55 -19.30
CA ASN A 107 7.64 -6.45 -20.28
C ASN A 107 6.24 -5.90 -20.50
N HIS A 108 5.29 -6.17 -19.60
CA HIS A 108 3.92 -5.66 -19.75
C HIS A 108 3.86 -4.15 -19.48
N PRO A 109 3.13 -3.35 -20.29
CA PRO A 109 3.09 -1.89 -20.13
C PRO A 109 2.48 -1.43 -18.80
N ARG A 110 1.58 -2.22 -18.18
CA ARG A 110 0.93 -1.89 -16.91
C ARG A 110 1.67 -2.40 -15.67
N ARG A 111 2.98 -2.56 -15.77
CA ARG A 111 3.80 -2.88 -14.58
C ARG A 111 3.86 -1.72 -13.58
N ASP A 112 3.75 -0.49 -14.07
CA ASP A 112 3.59 0.71 -13.26
C ASP A 112 2.44 0.56 -12.26
N TYR A 113 1.26 0.21 -12.77
CA TYR A 113 0.07 -0.02 -11.96
C TYR A 113 0.22 -1.21 -11.01
N ALA A 114 0.84 -2.31 -11.49
CA ALA A 114 1.08 -3.48 -10.64
C ALA A 114 2.00 -3.16 -9.45
N TYR A 115 3.11 -2.42 -9.67
CA TYR A 115 3.98 -1.95 -8.60
C TYR A 115 3.25 -0.99 -7.65
N TYR A 116 2.39 -0.14 -8.18
CA TYR A 116 1.63 0.80 -7.39
C TYR A 116 0.63 0.10 -6.45
N LEU A 117 -0.15 -0.85 -6.95
CA LEU A 117 -1.04 -1.65 -6.11
C LEU A 117 -0.26 -2.48 -5.08
N LEU A 118 0.91 -3.01 -5.46
CA LEU A 118 1.77 -3.77 -4.55
C LEU A 118 2.30 -2.88 -3.42
N ALA A 119 2.77 -1.68 -3.75
CA ALA A 119 3.20 -0.69 -2.77
C ALA A 119 2.07 -0.29 -1.82
N LEU A 120 0.87 -0.03 -2.37
CA LEU A 120 -0.32 0.30 -1.58
C LEU A 120 -0.76 -0.85 -0.67
N SER A 121 -0.68 -2.11 -1.14
CA SER A 121 -1.04 -3.27 -0.33
C SER A 121 -0.15 -3.37 0.91
N HIS A 122 1.17 -3.27 0.74
CA HIS A 122 2.11 -3.23 1.85
C HIS A 122 1.90 -1.99 2.75
N TYR A 123 1.64 -0.82 2.16
CA TYR A 123 1.37 0.40 2.92
C TYR A 123 0.13 0.27 3.81
N ASN A 124 -0.94 -0.33 3.31
CA ASN A 124 -2.18 -0.52 4.08
C ASN A 124 -2.09 -1.62 5.15
N LEU A 125 -1.08 -2.48 5.09
CA LEU A 125 -0.77 -3.46 6.14
C LEU A 125 0.02 -2.86 7.32
N ILE A 126 0.47 -1.60 7.22
CA ILE A 126 1.15 -0.90 8.32
C ILE A 126 0.14 -0.66 9.44
N VAL A 127 0.39 -1.21 10.61
CA VAL A 127 -0.51 -1.08 11.77
C VAL A 127 -0.18 0.18 12.59
N ASP A 128 1.05 0.27 13.08
CA ASP A 128 1.57 1.40 13.86
C ASP A 128 3.12 1.38 13.88
N GLU A 129 3.73 2.47 14.36
CA GLU A 129 5.18 2.63 14.41
C GLU A 129 5.88 1.71 15.42
N THR A 130 5.14 1.05 16.32
CA THR A 130 5.73 0.16 17.34
C THR A 130 5.92 -1.27 16.85
N LYS A 131 5.26 -1.64 15.75
CA LYS A 131 5.26 -2.98 15.16
C LYS A 131 6.45 -3.22 14.24
N ASP A 132 6.40 -4.36 13.56
CA ASP A 132 7.41 -4.75 12.59
C ASP A 132 7.51 -3.73 11.44
N LEU A 133 8.73 -3.52 10.97
CA LEU A 133 9.03 -2.61 9.86
C LEU A 133 8.95 -3.29 8.49
N GLU A 134 8.69 -4.59 8.41
CA GLU A 134 8.76 -5.33 7.15
C GLU A 134 7.85 -4.69 6.10
N GLU A 135 6.58 -4.48 6.42
CA GLU A 135 5.60 -3.93 5.50
C GLU A 135 5.92 -2.49 5.06
N ILE A 136 6.34 -1.65 5.99
CA ILE A 136 6.71 -0.27 5.68
C ILE A 136 7.97 -0.19 4.79
N LEU A 137 8.95 -1.07 4.99
CA LEU A 137 10.16 -1.12 4.18
C LEU A 137 9.87 -1.64 2.76
N LYS A 138 8.99 -2.63 2.61
CA LYS A 138 8.52 -3.12 1.31
C LYS A 138 7.73 -2.03 0.56
N ALA A 139 6.79 -1.36 1.23
CA ALA A 139 6.07 -0.24 0.63
C ALA A 139 7.03 0.85 0.14
N LYS A 140 8.01 1.24 0.97
CA LYS A 140 9.06 2.22 0.62
C LYS A 140 9.87 1.80 -0.61
N GLU A 141 10.23 0.52 -0.71
CA GLU A 141 10.98 -0.01 -1.84
C GLU A 141 10.17 0.09 -3.14
N TYR A 142 8.92 -0.39 -3.13
CA TYR A 142 8.08 -0.38 -4.32
C TYR A 142 7.70 1.05 -4.76
N PHE A 143 7.41 1.98 -3.84
CA PHE A 143 7.20 3.38 -4.20
C PHE A 143 8.44 4.01 -4.83
N LYS A 144 9.65 3.70 -4.35
CA LYS A 144 10.89 4.15 -4.99
C LYS A 144 11.08 3.60 -6.40
N ILE A 145 10.68 2.34 -6.65
CA ILE A 145 10.70 1.76 -8.01
C ILE A 145 9.79 2.57 -8.93
N ILE A 146 8.57 2.92 -8.47
CA ILE A 146 7.62 3.69 -9.28
C ILE A 146 8.20 5.06 -9.65
N ILE A 147 8.72 5.82 -8.70
CA ILE A 147 9.30 7.14 -8.94
C ILE A 147 10.51 7.07 -9.89
N LYS A 148 11.34 6.05 -9.73
CA LYS A 148 12.56 5.89 -10.53
C LYS A 148 12.27 5.41 -11.95
N ASP A 149 11.46 4.35 -12.10
CA ASP A 149 11.30 3.62 -13.35
C ASP A 149 10.08 4.11 -14.16
N TYR A 150 9.11 4.78 -13.49
CA TYR A 150 7.87 5.28 -14.09
C TYR A 150 7.56 6.75 -13.71
N PRO A 151 8.53 7.69 -13.81
CA PRO A 151 8.42 9.04 -13.24
C PRO A 151 7.32 9.91 -13.87
N ASN A 152 6.86 9.57 -15.08
CA ASN A 152 5.86 10.35 -15.82
C ASN A 152 4.42 9.82 -15.63
N THR A 153 4.18 8.99 -14.61
CA THR A 153 2.86 8.45 -14.30
C THR A 153 2.21 9.19 -13.14
N GLU A 154 0.87 9.18 -13.09
CA GLU A 154 0.12 9.66 -11.94
C GLU A 154 0.50 8.92 -10.64
N PHE A 155 0.89 7.65 -10.77
CA PHE A 155 1.33 6.82 -9.65
C PHE A 155 2.63 7.33 -9.02
N ALA A 156 3.53 7.93 -9.80
CA ALA A 156 4.77 8.50 -9.28
C ALA A 156 4.51 9.69 -8.35
N VAL A 157 3.56 10.55 -8.70
CA VAL A 157 3.18 11.71 -7.88
C VAL A 157 2.61 11.26 -6.53
N ASP A 158 1.70 10.28 -6.52
CA ASP A 158 1.18 9.74 -5.25
C ASP A 158 2.25 8.98 -4.47
N ALA A 159 3.15 8.27 -5.16
CA ALA A 159 4.25 7.55 -4.54
C ALA A 159 5.22 8.49 -3.78
N GLU A 160 5.50 9.68 -4.31
CA GLU A 160 6.29 10.71 -3.62
C GLU A 160 5.62 11.12 -2.31
N PHE A 161 4.34 11.44 -2.36
CA PHE A 161 3.58 11.79 -1.17
C PHE A 161 3.53 10.63 -0.13
N LYS A 162 3.33 9.39 -0.59
CA LYS A 162 3.36 8.22 0.29
C LYS A 162 4.73 7.99 0.93
N LEU A 163 5.82 8.29 0.21
CA LEU A 163 7.17 8.21 0.78
C LEU A 163 7.40 9.23 1.89
N GLU A 164 6.86 10.45 1.76
CA GLU A 164 6.91 11.44 2.83
C GLU A 164 6.19 10.94 4.09
N LEU A 165 4.97 10.38 3.93
CA LEU A 165 4.24 9.79 5.06
C LEU A 165 4.99 8.60 5.69
N ILE A 166 5.64 7.77 4.89
CA ILE A 166 6.49 6.68 5.38
C ILE A 166 7.69 7.23 6.18
N GLN A 167 8.29 8.33 5.74
CA GLN A 167 9.37 8.95 6.50
C GLN A 167 8.90 9.46 7.87
N GLU A 168 7.70 10.04 7.95
CA GLU A 168 7.09 10.44 9.22
C GLU A 168 6.91 9.23 10.17
N ILE A 169 6.41 8.10 9.66
CA ILE A 169 6.21 6.89 10.47
C ILE A 169 7.57 6.34 10.96
N LEU A 170 8.58 6.29 10.09
CA LEU A 170 9.91 5.81 10.47
C LEU A 170 10.59 6.74 11.49
N ALA A 171 10.47 8.06 11.31
CA ALA A 171 10.96 9.03 12.29
C ALA A 171 10.23 8.89 13.63
N SER A 172 8.91 8.72 13.62
CA SER A 172 8.10 8.46 14.83
C SER A 172 8.60 7.23 15.60
N LYS A 173 8.91 6.15 14.90
CA LYS A 173 9.49 4.94 15.53
C LYS A 173 10.84 5.23 16.20
N GLU A 174 11.75 5.94 15.53
CA GLU A 174 13.02 6.31 16.11
C GLU A 174 12.84 7.21 17.36
N MET A 175 11.89 8.16 17.29
CA MET A 175 11.52 9.01 18.44
C MET A 175 10.94 8.19 19.60
N TYR A 176 10.05 7.24 19.32
CA TYR A 176 9.50 6.33 20.33
C TYR A 176 10.60 5.55 21.03
N LEU A 177 11.53 4.94 20.29
CA LEU A 177 12.67 4.21 20.84
C LEU A 177 13.62 5.13 21.62
N ALA A 178 13.85 6.34 21.12
CA ALA A 178 14.70 7.32 21.79
C ALA A 178 14.12 7.69 23.17
N ARG A 179 12.83 8.03 23.23
CA ARG A 179 12.12 8.35 24.49
C ARG A 179 12.13 7.16 25.45
N TYR A 180 11.90 5.95 24.96
CA TYR A 180 12.00 4.71 25.75
C TYR A 180 13.38 4.56 26.41
N TYR A 181 14.49 4.89 25.70
CA TYR A 181 15.82 4.86 26.26
C TYR A 181 16.07 6.02 27.25
N VAL A 182 15.51 7.21 27.00
CA VAL A 182 15.57 8.33 27.95
C VAL A 182 14.93 7.96 29.30
N ASP A 183 13.73 7.36 29.27
CA ASP A 183 12.99 6.94 30.47
C ASP A 183 13.75 5.91 31.31
N ARG A 184 14.68 5.19 30.69
CA ARG A 184 15.56 4.20 31.36
C ARG A 184 16.96 4.70 31.62
N GLU A 185 17.17 6.02 31.48
CA GLU A 185 18.46 6.68 31.69
C GLU A 185 19.60 6.11 30.81
N LYS A 186 19.25 5.49 29.69
CA LYS A 186 20.20 4.98 28.70
C LYS A 186 20.52 6.05 27.65
N TRP A 187 21.34 7.02 28.05
CA TRP A 187 21.58 8.24 27.29
C TRP A 187 22.23 8.01 25.94
N ILE A 188 23.20 7.11 25.81
CA ILE A 188 23.93 6.87 24.55
C ILE A 188 23.01 6.22 23.49
N PRO A 189 22.26 5.15 23.77
CA PRO A 189 21.26 4.65 22.83
C PRO A 189 20.22 5.70 22.42
N ALA A 190 19.74 6.51 23.38
CA ALA A 190 18.80 7.60 23.09
C ALA A 190 19.38 8.63 22.11
N ILE A 191 20.61 9.08 22.37
CA ILE A 191 21.31 10.01 21.48
C ILE A 191 21.44 9.45 20.07
N ASN A 192 21.78 8.16 19.93
CA ASN A 192 21.91 7.55 18.62
C ASN A 192 20.57 7.56 17.85
N ARG A 193 19.46 7.26 18.52
CA ARG A 193 18.13 7.31 17.89
C ARG A 193 17.73 8.72 17.48
N PHE A 194 17.90 9.72 18.34
CA PHE A 194 17.66 11.11 17.97
C PHE A 194 18.55 11.58 16.82
N LYS A 195 19.83 11.14 16.78
CA LYS A 195 20.72 11.43 15.64
C LYS A 195 20.21 10.80 14.34
N THR A 196 19.66 9.61 14.38
CA THR A 196 19.02 8.99 13.21
C THR A 196 17.90 9.87 12.67
N VAL A 197 17.03 10.41 13.56
CA VAL A 197 15.96 11.34 13.14
C VAL A 197 16.53 12.57 12.44
N VAL A 198 17.54 13.21 13.04
CA VAL A 198 18.13 14.44 12.47
C VAL A 198 18.84 14.20 11.15
N ASN A 199 19.47 13.02 10.97
CA ASN A 199 20.32 12.76 9.79
C ASN A 199 19.58 12.09 8.63
N GLU A 200 18.57 11.25 8.92
CA GLU A 200 17.91 10.41 7.93
C GLU A 200 16.45 10.85 7.64
N TYR A 201 15.85 11.64 8.54
CA TYR A 201 14.47 12.08 8.47
C TYR A 201 14.34 13.61 8.66
N GLU A 202 15.25 14.36 8.05
CA GLU A 202 15.43 15.82 8.25
C GLU A 202 14.22 16.67 7.84
N THR A 203 13.30 16.13 7.03
CA THR A 203 12.10 16.82 6.55
C THR A 203 10.87 16.57 7.43
N THR A 204 10.98 15.71 8.45
CA THR A 204 9.85 15.32 9.30
C THR A 204 9.61 16.33 10.44
N ILE A 205 8.37 16.33 10.95
CA ILE A 205 7.98 17.17 12.11
C ILE A 205 8.76 16.85 13.39
N TYR A 206 9.45 15.72 13.45
CA TYR A 206 10.15 15.24 14.63
C TYR A 206 11.56 15.83 14.81
N VAL A 207 12.11 16.49 13.77
CA VAL A 207 13.51 16.96 13.78
C VAL A 207 13.75 18.00 14.86
N GLU A 208 12.82 18.92 15.06
CA GLU A 208 12.94 19.98 16.05
C GLU A 208 13.03 19.42 17.47
N GLU A 209 12.14 18.50 17.84
CA GLU A 209 12.21 17.83 19.13
C GLU A 209 13.51 17.01 19.25
N ALA A 210 13.89 16.25 18.20
CA ALA A 210 15.11 15.43 18.23
C ALA A 210 16.36 16.29 18.48
N LEU A 211 16.47 17.46 17.82
CA LEU A 211 17.53 18.42 18.06
C LEU A 211 17.54 18.94 19.50
N HIS A 212 16.37 19.31 20.03
CA HIS A 212 16.24 19.73 21.43
C HIS A 212 16.69 18.63 22.39
N ARG A 213 16.24 17.40 22.19
CA ARG A 213 16.64 16.27 23.04
C ARG A 213 18.15 15.98 22.96
N LEU A 214 18.77 16.20 21.81
CA LEU A 214 20.23 16.12 21.69
C LEU A 214 20.93 17.24 22.47
N VAL A 215 20.38 18.45 22.50
CA VAL A 215 20.90 19.54 23.36
C VAL A 215 20.85 19.13 24.83
N GLU A 216 19.70 18.67 25.32
CA GLU A 216 19.50 18.24 26.71
C GLU A 216 20.47 17.13 27.10
N LEU A 217 20.54 16.05 26.32
CA LEU A 217 21.31 14.85 26.64
C LEU A 217 22.81 15.12 26.63
N HIS A 218 23.31 15.88 25.63
CA HIS A 218 24.73 16.25 25.60
C HIS A 218 25.10 17.17 26.77
N TYR A 219 24.22 18.13 27.12
CA TYR A 219 24.43 18.98 28.28
C TYR A 219 24.49 18.17 29.59
N ARG A 220 23.54 17.26 29.78
CA ARG A 220 23.48 16.34 30.96
C ARG A 220 24.75 15.49 31.09
N LEU A 221 25.34 15.08 29.97
CA LEU A 221 26.60 14.31 29.96
C LEU A 221 27.86 15.21 30.12
N GLY A 222 27.71 16.52 30.30
CA GLY A 222 28.81 17.44 30.41
C GLY A 222 29.47 17.82 29.05
N LEU A 223 28.94 17.33 27.94
CA LEU A 223 29.41 17.60 26.57
C LEU A 223 28.87 18.93 26.06
N VAL A 224 29.13 20.02 26.78
CA VAL A 224 28.58 21.36 26.53
C VAL A 224 28.86 21.85 25.11
N GLY A 225 30.02 21.54 24.54
CA GLY A 225 30.38 21.93 23.18
C GLY A 225 29.45 21.28 22.14
N GLU A 226 29.19 20.00 22.25
CA GLU A 226 28.27 19.27 21.37
C GLU A 226 26.83 19.74 21.57
N SER A 227 26.40 19.95 22.82
CA SER A 227 25.10 20.51 23.16
C SER A 227 24.84 21.83 22.44
N LYS A 228 25.82 22.77 22.49
CA LYS A 228 25.73 24.06 21.79
C LYS A 228 25.64 23.91 20.26
N LYS A 229 26.32 22.92 19.64
CA LYS A 229 26.23 22.70 18.20
C LYS A 229 24.78 22.37 17.78
N TYR A 230 24.12 21.50 18.52
CA TYR A 230 22.69 21.16 18.22
C TYR A 230 21.76 22.35 18.50
N ALA A 231 22.00 23.13 19.53
CA ALA A 231 21.25 24.36 19.78
C ALA A 231 21.45 25.40 18.65
N TYR A 232 22.64 25.55 18.10
CA TYR A 232 22.90 26.39 16.93
C TYR A 232 22.18 25.89 15.69
N LEU A 233 22.20 24.57 15.44
CA LEU A 233 21.52 23.97 14.31
C LEU A 233 20.00 24.20 14.40
N LEU A 234 19.41 24.02 15.59
CA LEU A 234 18.02 24.29 15.85
C LEU A 234 17.69 25.80 15.65
N GLY A 235 18.54 26.69 16.16
CA GLY A 235 18.37 28.14 15.98
C GLY A 235 18.55 28.61 14.55
N TYR A 236 19.40 27.97 13.77
CA TYR A 236 19.62 28.34 12.38
C TYR A 236 18.42 27.98 11.49
N ASN A 237 17.84 26.79 11.70
CA ASN A 237 16.77 26.26 10.84
C ASN A 237 15.37 26.56 11.37
N TYR A 238 15.18 26.70 12.70
CA TYR A 238 13.85 26.66 13.36
C TYR A 238 13.70 27.72 14.45
N GLN A 239 14.02 28.99 14.12
CA GLN A 239 14.03 30.11 15.10
C GLN A 239 12.70 30.38 15.79
N SER A 240 11.56 30.05 15.14
CA SER A 240 10.21 30.24 15.70
C SER A 240 9.72 29.07 16.55
N SER A 241 10.50 28.00 16.63
CA SER A 241 10.16 26.77 17.32
C SER A 241 10.17 26.95 18.85
N GLU A 242 9.21 26.33 19.54
CA GLU A 242 9.25 26.23 21.00
C GLU A 242 10.47 25.47 21.49
N TRP A 243 10.91 24.44 20.74
CA TRP A 243 12.08 23.64 21.03
C TRP A 243 13.38 24.48 21.00
N TYR A 244 13.44 25.49 20.12
CA TYR A 244 14.54 26.43 20.11
C TYR A 244 14.63 27.22 21.41
N GLU A 245 13.52 27.77 21.87
CA GLU A 245 13.46 28.54 23.12
C GLU A 245 13.86 27.68 24.33
N GLU A 246 13.28 26.46 24.42
CA GLU A 246 13.59 25.51 25.50
C GLU A 246 15.07 25.09 25.50
N SER A 247 15.66 24.89 24.31
CA SER A 247 17.06 24.54 24.18
C SER A 247 18.01 25.65 24.70
N TYR A 248 17.68 26.91 24.42
CA TYR A 248 18.50 28.01 24.91
C TYR A 248 18.34 28.28 26.40
N LYS A 249 17.19 27.95 26.98
CA LYS A 249 16.95 28.01 28.44
C LYS A 249 17.85 27.06 29.24
N ILE A 250 18.33 26.00 28.62
CA ILE A 250 19.32 25.07 29.22
C ILE A 250 20.63 25.80 29.57
N PHE A 251 21.07 26.75 28.72
CA PHE A 251 22.30 27.54 28.94
C PHE A 251 22.03 28.84 29.67
N ASN A 252 20.84 29.42 29.51
CA ASN A 252 20.46 30.68 30.12
C ASN A 252 18.98 30.64 30.51
N LYS A 253 18.68 30.46 31.78
CA LYS A 253 17.31 30.35 32.33
C LYS A 253 16.42 31.56 32.02
N ASN A 254 17.03 32.75 31.79
CA ASN A 254 16.35 33.97 31.46
C ASN A 254 16.26 34.26 29.97
N TYR A 255 16.54 33.27 29.11
CA TYR A 255 16.45 33.43 27.67
C TYR A 255 15.02 33.72 27.25
N ILE A 256 14.83 34.79 26.51
CA ILE A 256 13.55 35.16 25.88
C ILE A 256 13.77 35.22 24.38
N ASN A 257 12.97 34.53 23.62
CA ASN A 257 13.00 34.59 22.17
C ASN A 257 12.41 35.93 21.68
N THR A 258 13.28 36.87 21.30
CA THR A 258 12.88 38.22 20.85
C THR A 258 12.07 38.20 19.56
N ALA A 259 12.36 37.28 18.65
CA ALA A 259 11.60 37.12 17.39
C ALA A 259 10.13 36.69 17.65
N LYS A 260 9.91 35.78 18.61
CA LYS A 260 8.57 35.34 19.02
C LYS A 260 7.82 36.49 19.70
N LYS A 261 8.51 37.29 20.49
CA LYS A 261 7.92 38.47 21.18
C LYS A 261 7.44 39.52 20.16
N GLU A 262 8.25 39.86 19.17
CA GLU A 262 7.89 40.82 18.13
C GLU A 262 6.69 40.35 17.28
N ASN A 263 6.60 39.05 16.96
CA ASN A 263 5.47 38.50 16.22
C ASN A 263 4.18 38.53 17.04
N LEU A 264 4.22 38.20 18.34
CA LEU A 264 3.08 38.29 19.25
C LEU A 264 2.61 39.74 19.38
N GLU A 265 3.51 40.71 19.50
CA GLU A 265 3.16 42.11 19.55
C GLU A 265 2.50 42.61 18.25
N LYS A 266 2.95 42.16 17.09
CA LYS A 266 2.32 42.43 15.79
C LYS A 266 0.92 41.82 15.69
N GLU A 267 0.76 40.54 16.07
CA GLU A 267 -0.56 39.89 16.07
C GLU A 267 -1.55 40.60 17.02
N GLN A 268 -1.11 40.94 18.19
CA GLN A 268 -1.97 41.70 19.15
C GLN A 268 -2.36 43.07 18.60
N SER A 269 -1.44 43.76 17.93
CA SER A 269 -1.71 45.03 17.26
C SER A 269 -2.75 44.89 16.14
N ILE A 270 -2.64 43.83 15.32
CA ILE A 270 -3.61 43.54 14.26
C ILE A 270 -4.96 43.19 14.84
N LEU A 271 -5.02 42.34 15.87
CA LEU A 271 -6.26 41.98 16.56
C LEU A 271 -6.94 43.20 17.22
N HIS A 272 -6.17 44.14 17.78
CA HIS A 272 -6.70 45.37 18.33
C HIS A 272 -7.32 46.26 17.24
N LYS A 273 -6.62 46.40 16.10
CA LYS A 273 -7.12 47.17 14.95
C LYS A 273 -8.40 46.54 14.37
N LEU A 274 -8.47 45.22 14.29
CA LEU A 274 -9.69 44.53 13.84
C LEU A 274 -10.87 44.70 14.80
N LYS A 275 -10.63 44.67 16.08
CA LYS A 275 -11.67 44.93 17.10
C LYS A 275 -12.20 46.36 17.05
N ASP A 276 -11.35 47.36 16.73
CA ASP A 276 -11.76 48.76 16.59
C ASP A 276 -12.54 49.03 15.30
N LEU A 277 -12.29 48.22 14.23
CA LEU A 277 -13.06 48.29 12.99
C LEU A 277 -14.44 47.62 13.07
N LEU A 278 -14.65 46.77 14.10
CA LEU A 278 -15.93 46.08 14.33
C LEU A 278 -16.85 46.75 15.37
N LYS A 279 -16.40 47.89 15.92
CA LYS A 279 -17.20 48.76 16.79
C LYS A 279 -17.78 49.90 15.98
#